data_ee41cd20e56e92114a08f3fe6a39c687
#
_entry.id   ee41cd20e56e92114a08f3fe6a39c687
#
_cell.length_a   1.000
_cell.length_b   1.000
_cell.length_c   1.000
_cell.angle_alpha   90.00
_cell.angle_beta   90.00
_cell.angle_gamma   90.00
#
_symmetry.space_group_name_H-M   'P 1'
#
loop_
_entity.id
_entity.type
_entity.pdbx_description
1 polymer ?
#
loop_
_entity_poly.entity_id
_entity_poly.type
_entity_poly.pdbx_seq_one_letter_code
_entity_poly.pdbx_strand_id
1 'polypeptide(L)'
;MIKIKYSLIYIYFSFLLLIVSTSLFATPNGKDLLLACEHSLDKGFSGTKGMMCTWYVTPCDCFQSEDSEIPRVCLPPVPDVEALAREVTEGLAATPELFNKSADVAAGVILEKSFPCTDEL
;
A
#
# COMPACT_ATOMS: atom_id res chain seq x y z
N MET A 1 -29.35 39.53 18.50
CA MET A 1 -29.37 38.15 19.02
C MET A 1 -29.39 37.09 17.93
N ILE A 2 -30.13 37.25 16.83
CA ILE A 2 -30.20 36.29 15.74
C ILE A 2 -28.88 36.13 14.99
N LYS A 3 -28.11 37.19 14.80
CA LYS A 3 -26.80 37.17 14.11
C LYS A 3 -25.71 36.32 14.81
N ILE A 4 -25.75 36.23 16.13
CA ILE A 4 -24.78 35.44 16.91
C ILE A 4 -25.04 33.94 16.78
N LYS A 5 -26.33 33.54 16.72
CA LYS A 5 -26.70 32.12 16.55
C LYS A 5 -26.26 31.57 15.19
N TYR A 6 -26.39 32.33 14.12
CA TYR A 6 -25.96 31.95 12.80
C TYR A 6 -24.44 31.88 12.68
N SER A 7 -23.73 32.79 13.33
CA SER A 7 -22.27 32.80 13.36
C SER A 7 -21.71 31.56 14.02
N LEU A 8 -22.28 31.09 15.13
CA LEU A 8 -21.89 29.88 15.84
C LEU A 8 -22.18 28.62 15.02
N ILE A 9 -23.30 28.60 14.30
CA ILE A 9 -23.68 27.47 13.43
C ILE A 9 -22.70 27.36 12.26
N TYR A 10 -22.30 28.49 11.65
CA TYR A 10 -21.30 28.50 10.56
C TYR A 10 -19.93 28.04 11.03
N ILE A 11 -19.50 28.44 12.22
CA ILE A 11 -18.22 28.01 12.78
C ILE A 11 -18.25 26.51 13.08
N TYR A 12 -19.34 26.00 13.60
CA TYR A 12 -19.50 24.57 13.90
C TYR A 12 -19.53 23.72 12.64
N PHE A 13 -20.22 24.19 11.59
CA PHE A 13 -20.32 23.52 10.31
C PHE A 13 -18.98 23.52 9.56
N SER A 14 -18.25 24.63 9.64
CA SER A 14 -16.90 24.75 9.06
C SER A 14 -15.89 23.83 9.77
N PHE A 15 -16.00 23.70 11.09
CA PHE A 15 -15.14 22.81 11.88
C PHE A 15 -15.45 21.33 11.59
N LEU A 16 -16.72 20.98 11.39
CA LEU A 16 -17.14 19.62 11.03
C LEU A 16 -16.64 19.21 9.65
N LEU A 17 -16.63 20.14 8.68
CA LEU A 17 -16.09 19.91 7.35
C LEU A 17 -14.57 19.67 7.34
N LEU A 18 -13.84 20.32 8.25
CA LEU A 18 -12.39 20.13 8.39
C LEU A 18 -12.02 18.74 8.95
N ILE A 19 -12.87 18.17 9.79
CA ILE A 19 -12.61 16.84 10.38
C ILE A 19 -12.84 15.72 9.35
N VAL A 20 -13.80 15.90 8.43
CA VAL A 20 -14.11 14.91 7.40
C VAL A 20 -13.03 14.83 6.32
N SER A 21 -12.28 15.92 6.10
CA SER A 21 -11.28 15.97 5.04
C SER A 21 -9.97 15.25 5.38
N THR A 22 -9.72 14.86 6.63
CA THR A 22 -8.47 14.18 7.02
C THR A 22 -8.48 12.66 6.83
N SER A 23 -9.63 12.06 6.55
CA SER A 23 -9.75 10.60 6.42
C SER A 23 -9.65 10.08 4.97
N LEU A 24 -9.47 10.98 3.97
CA LEU A 24 -9.46 10.60 2.55
C LEU A 24 -8.10 10.13 2.02
N PHE A 25 -7.03 10.20 2.82
CA PHE A 25 -5.68 9.88 2.39
C PHE A 25 -5.00 8.82 3.26
N ALA A 26 -5.74 7.81 3.72
CA ALA A 26 -5.13 6.69 4.41
C ALA A 26 -4.30 5.88 3.41
N THR A 27 -2.97 5.82 3.63
CA THR A 27 -2.09 4.95 2.85
C THR A 27 -2.41 3.48 3.15
N PRO A 28 -2.45 2.60 2.15
CA PRO A 28 -2.70 1.18 2.40
C PRO A 28 -1.57 0.54 3.21
N ASN A 29 -1.94 -0.41 4.05
CA ASN A 29 -1.01 -1.19 4.86
C ASN A 29 -0.85 -2.63 4.33
N GLY A 30 -0.03 -3.43 5.00
CA GLY A 30 0.19 -4.82 4.61
C GLY A 30 -1.09 -5.66 4.60
N LYS A 31 -2.02 -5.40 5.53
CA LYS A 31 -3.32 -6.09 5.56
C LYS A 31 -4.17 -5.75 4.34
N ASP A 32 -4.22 -4.48 3.97
CA ASP A 32 -4.94 -4.03 2.77
C ASP A 32 -4.36 -4.66 1.52
N LEU A 33 -3.03 -4.74 1.44
CA LEU A 33 -2.34 -5.38 0.32
C LEU A 33 -2.65 -6.88 0.25
N LEU A 34 -2.64 -7.58 1.39
CA LEU A 34 -2.99 -9.00 1.45
C LEU A 34 -4.39 -9.23 0.87
N LEU A 35 -5.38 -8.46 1.33
CA LEU A 35 -6.75 -8.59 0.86
C LEU A 35 -6.89 -8.26 -0.63
N ALA A 36 -6.18 -7.24 -1.12
CA ALA A 36 -6.20 -6.87 -2.53
C ALA A 36 -5.60 -7.96 -3.42
N CYS A 37 -4.47 -8.54 -3.00
CA CYS A 37 -3.82 -9.62 -3.75
C CYS A 37 -4.60 -10.94 -3.69
N GLU A 38 -5.20 -11.29 -2.56
CA GLU A 38 -6.09 -12.46 -2.46
C GLU A 38 -7.28 -12.32 -3.42
N HIS A 39 -7.90 -11.13 -3.44
CA HIS A 39 -8.99 -10.85 -4.38
C HIS A 39 -8.54 -10.98 -5.83
N SER A 40 -7.36 -10.44 -6.16
CA SER A 40 -6.82 -10.45 -7.52
C SER A 40 -6.49 -11.87 -8.00
N LEU A 41 -5.96 -12.72 -7.12
CA LEU A 41 -5.67 -14.14 -7.44
C LEU A 41 -6.95 -14.92 -7.67
N ASP A 42 -8.04 -14.59 -6.99
CA ASP A 42 -9.33 -15.28 -7.12
C ASP A 42 -10.18 -14.72 -8.29
N LYS A 43 -10.25 -13.40 -8.45
CA LYS A 43 -11.15 -12.72 -9.39
C LYS A 43 -10.47 -12.10 -10.60
N GLY A 44 -9.14 -12.01 -10.61
CA GLY A 44 -8.37 -11.35 -11.66
C GLY A 44 -7.83 -9.99 -11.24
N PHE A 45 -6.87 -9.49 -12.02
CA PHE A 45 -6.12 -8.27 -11.72
C PHE A 45 -6.75 -6.99 -12.29
N SER A 46 -8.00 -7.06 -12.74
CA SER A 46 -8.74 -5.87 -13.18
C SER A 46 -9.34 -5.13 -11.98
N GLY A 47 -9.64 -3.84 -12.18
CA GLY A 47 -10.25 -2.99 -11.15
C GLY A 47 -9.26 -2.46 -10.12
N THR A 48 -9.78 -1.77 -9.11
CA THR A 48 -8.98 -1.07 -8.10
C THR A 48 -8.07 -2.00 -7.29
N LYS A 49 -8.61 -3.14 -6.85
CA LYS A 49 -7.84 -4.11 -6.07
C LYS A 49 -6.74 -4.78 -6.90
N GLY A 50 -7.03 -5.09 -8.16
CA GLY A 50 -6.04 -5.64 -9.08
C GLY A 50 -4.92 -4.66 -9.38
N MET A 51 -5.25 -3.39 -9.59
CA MET A 51 -4.26 -2.32 -9.79
C MET A 51 -3.41 -2.13 -8.53
N MET A 52 -4.01 -2.12 -7.36
CA MET A 52 -3.30 -1.99 -6.08
C MET A 52 -2.33 -3.16 -5.88
N CYS A 53 -2.78 -4.39 -6.06
CA CYS A 53 -1.92 -5.55 -5.94
C CYS A 53 -0.74 -5.47 -6.93
N THR A 54 -1.02 -5.24 -8.21
CA THR A 54 0.00 -5.14 -9.26
C THR A 54 1.04 -4.07 -8.94
N TRP A 55 0.59 -2.89 -8.50
CA TRP A 55 1.47 -1.77 -8.16
C TRP A 55 2.49 -2.16 -7.08
N TYR A 56 2.03 -2.78 -5.99
CA TYR A 56 2.91 -3.08 -4.85
C TYR A 56 3.76 -4.34 -5.03
N VAL A 57 3.32 -5.30 -5.85
CA VAL A 57 4.12 -6.51 -6.10
C VAL A 57 5.15 -6.34 -7.23
N THR A 58 5.10 -5.23 -7.95
CA THR A 58 6.09 -4.88 -8.98
C THR A 58 6.82 -3.60 -8.62
N PRO A 59 7.56 -3.56 -7.49
CA PRO A 59 8.28 -2.36 -7.07
C PRO A 59 9.34 -1.96 -8.10
N CYS A 60 9.48 -0.65 -8.29
CA CYS A 60 10.46 -0.07 -9.18
C CYS A 60 11.65 0.45 -8.37
N ASP A 61 12.85 0.14 -8.79
CA ASP A 61 14.09 0.66 -8.17
C ASP A 61 14.25 2.19 -8.36
N CYS A 62 13.42 2.78 -9.21
CA CYS A 62 13.47 4.21 -9.55
C CYS A 62 13.04 5.16 -8.43
N PHE A 63 12.36 4.69 -7.40
CA PHE A 63 11.87 5.51 -6.29
C PHE A 63 12.56 5.25 -4.95
N GLN A 64 13.57 4.40 -4.93
CA GLN A 64 14.25 4.06 -3.68
C GLN A 64 15.38 5.05 -3.39
N SER A 65 15.21 5.82 -2.31
CA SER A 65 16.31 6.59 -1.73
C SER A 65 17.06 5.70 -0.73
N GLU A 66 18.35 5.98 -0.52
CA GLU A 66 19.18 5.24 0.43
C GLU A 66 18.63 5.30 1.87
N ASP A 67 17.85 6.33 2.18
CA ASP A 67 17.23 6.54 3.49
C ASP A 67 15.84 5.90 3.62
N SER A 68 15.39 5.14 2.62
CA SER A 68 14.06 4.53 2.63
C SER A 68 14.03 3.28 3.49
N GLU A 69 12.99 3.13 4.31
CA GLU A 69 12.71 1.88 5.04
C GLU A 69 12.25 0.75 4.12
N ILE A 70 11.99 1.06 2.84
CA ILE A 70 11.55 0.09 1.85
C ILE A 70 12.75 -0.73 1.40
N PRO A 71 12.74 -2.06 1.58
CA PRO A 71 13.83 -2.92 1.09
C PRO A 71 13.98 -2.83 -0.42
N ARG A 72 15.23 -2.90 -0.89
CA ARG A 72 15.52 -2.94 -2.32
C ARG A 72 15.18 -4.30 -2.89
N VAL A 73 14.38 -4.31 -3.93
CA VAL A 73 13.95 -5.51 -4.64
C VAL A 73 14.38 -5.39 -6.10
N CYS A 74 15.10 -6.38 -6.61
CA CYS A 74 15.55 -6.42 -7.99
C CYS A 74 14.81 -7.51 -8.77
N LEU A 75 13.69 -7.12 -9.37
CA LEU A 75 12.86 -8.01 -10.18
C LEU A 75 13.49 -8.26 -11.56
N PRO A 76 13.18 -9.41 -12.20
CA PRO A 76 13.59 -9.64 -13.59
C PRO A 76 12.92 -8.62 -14.52
N PRO A 77 13.48 -8.41 -15.75
CA PRO A 77 12.96 -7.42 -16.71
C PRO A 77 11.49 -7.62 -17.09
N VAL A 78 10.99 -8.85 -17.09
CA VAL A 78 9.59 -9.18 -17.36
C VAL A 78 9.07 -9.98 -16.17
N PRO A 79 8.57 -9.30 -15.12
CA PRO A 79 8.08 -9.97 -13.93
C PRO A 79 6.74 -10.67 -14.18
N ASP A 80 6.57 -11.86 -13.60
CA ASP A 80 5.28 -12.56 -13.56
C ASP A 80 4.46 -12.02 -12.39
N VAL A 81 3.50 -11.16 -12.68
CA VAL A 81 2.67 -10.48 -11.66
C VAL A 81 1.89 -11.50 -10.81
N GLU A 82 1.34 -12.54 -11.41
CA GLU A 82 0.59 -13.55 -10.67
C GLU A 82 1.48 -14.31 -9.68
N ALA A 83 2.66 -14.71 -10.10
CA ALA A 83 3.63 -15.38 -9.24
C ALA A 83 4.08 -14.47 -8.08
N LEU A 84 4.32 -13.20 -8.35
CA LEU A 84 4.69 -12.20 -7.33
C LEU A 84 3.55 -11.96 -6.35
N ALA A 85 2.31 -11.84 -6.84
CA ALA A 85 1.14 -11.67 -6.00
C ALA A 85 0.93 -12.88 -5.07
N ARG A 86 1.14 -14.09 -5.58
CA ARG A 86 1.06 -15.31 -4.78
C ARG A 86 2.12 -15.33 -3.69
N GLU A 87 3.36 -14.99 -4.03
CA GLU A 87 4.46 -14.92 -3.06
C GLU A 87 4.21 -13.89 -1.96
N VAL A 88 3.76 -12.69 -2.32
CA VAL A 88 3.41 -11.64 -1.36
C VAL A 88 2.24 -12.07 -0.47
N THR A 89 1.21 -12.68 -1.05
CA THR A 89 0.04 -13.18 -0.30
C THR A 89 0.45 -14.24 0.72
N GLU A 90 1.21 -15.24 0.31
CA GLU A 90 1.69 -16.30 1.20
C GLU A 90 2.63 -15.75 2.28
N GLY A 91 3.54 -14.87 1.90
CA GLY A 91 4.48 -14.24 2.83
C GLY A 91 3.80 -13.37 3.87
N LEU A 92 2.83 -12.56 3.47
CA LEU A 92 2.05 -11.71 4.39
C LEU A 92 1.19 -12.55 5.33
N ALA A 93 0.52 -13.58 4.83
CA ALA A 93 -0.28 -14.48 5.65
C ALA A 93 0.56 -15.17 6.74
N ALA A 94 1.83 -15.47 6.43
CA ALA A 94 2.78 -16.09 7.36
C ALA A 94 3.45 -15.08 8.30
N THR A 95 3.34 -13.77 8.05
CA THR A 95 4.03 -12.71 8.79
C THR A 95 3.07 -11.61 9.23
N PRO A 96 2.18 -11.89 10.24
CA PRO A 96 1.18 -10.90 10.69
C PRO A 96 1.76 -9.58 11.18
N GLU A 97 3.03 -9.54 11.59
CA GLU A 97 3.74 -8.33 12.03
C GLU A 97 3.79 -7.26 10.92
N LEU A 98 3.69 -7.67 9.67
CA LEU A 98 3.72 -6.75 8.52
C LEU A 98 2.35 -6.12 8.22
N PHE A 99 1.28 -6.56 8.86
CA PHE A 99 -0.08 -6.04 8.60
C PHE A 99 -0.22 -4.55 8.91
N ASN A 100 0.51 -4.06 9.91
CA ASN A 100 0.49 -2.65 10.33
C ASN A 100 1.59 -1.80 9.67
N LYS A 101 2.45 -2.40 8.87
CA LYS A 101 3.43 -1.67 8.07
C LYS A 101 2.78 -1.15 6.80
N SER A 102 3.36 -0.10 6.19
CA SER A 102 2.90 0.37 4.89
C SER A 102 3.00 -0.75 3.84
N ALA A 103 2.12 -0.74 2.84
CA ALA A 103 2.04 -1.80 1.84
C ALA A 103 3.36 -1.98 1.06
N ASP A 104 4.05 -0.89 0.76
CA ASP A 104 5.34 -0.92 0.06
C ASP A 104 6.45 -1.56 0.90
N VAL A 105 6.52 -1.25 2.20
CA VAL A 105 7.47 -1.91 3.12
C VAL A 105 7.13 -3.39 3.26
N ALA A 106 5.85 -3.72 3.45
CA ALA A 106 5.39 -5.09 3.62
C ALA A 106 5.72 -5.96 2.39
N ALA A 107 5.39 -5.47 1.19
CA ALA A 107 5.72 -6.14 -0.06
C ALA A 107 7.25 -6.27 -0.25
N GLY A 108 7.98 -5.20 0.03
CA GLY A 108 9.44 -5.17 -0.09
C GLY A 108 10.13 -6.22 0.79
N VAL A 109 9.70 -6.35 2.05
CA VAL A 109 10.26 -7.34 2.99
C VAL A 109 10.06 -8.77 2.45
N ILE A 110 8.90 -9.07 1.91
CA ILE A 110 8.61 -10.41 1.36
C ILE A 110 9.42 -10.65 0.08
N LEU A 111 9.39 -9.70 -0.85
CA LEU A 111 10.02 -9.87 -2.18
C LEU A 111 11.55 -9.83 -2.14
N GLU A 112 12.14 -9.10 -1.20
CA GLU A 112 13.60 -9.04 -1.04
C GLU A 112 14.22 -10.42 -0.81
N LYS A 113 13.51 -11.32 -0.15
CA LYS A 113 13.99 -12.68 0.13
C LYS A 113 14.23 -13.49 -1.14
N SER A 114 13.37 -13.33 -2.15
CA SER A 114 13.44 -14.04 -3.42
C SER A 114 14.17 -13.26 -4.51
N PHE A 115 14.16 -11.94 -4.42
CA PHE A 115 14.74 -11.04 -5.42
C PHE A 115 15.67 -10.00 -4.79
N PRO A 116 16.72 -10.44 -4.05
CA PRO A 116 17.65 -9.50 -3.47
C PRO A 116 18.44 -8.78 -4.55
N CYS A 117 18.73 -7.48 -4.30
CA CYS A 117 19.67 -6.73 -5.11
C CYS A 117 21.08 -7.07 -4.69
N THR A 118 21.84 -7.71 -5.55
CA THR A 118 23.27 -7.99 -5.30
C THR A 118 24.08 -6.93 -5.98
N ASP A 119 24.95 -6.24 -5.23
CA ASP A 119 25.90 -5.25 -5.78
C ASP A 119 27.10 -5.89 -6.46
N GLU A 120 27.01 -7.15 -6.83
CA GLU A 120 28.06 -7.85 -7.55
C GLU A 120 28.00 -7.50 -9.05
N LEU A 121 28.94 -6.70 -9.45
CA LEU A 121 29.30 -6.53 -10.83
C LEU A 121 30.31 -7.60 -11.21
#